data_41b971fc33f5b2438460652f9fd54a40
#
_entry.id   41b971fc33f5b2438460652f9fd54a40
#
_cell.length_a   1.000
_cell.length_b   1.000
_cell.length_c   1.000
_cell.angle_alpha   90.00
_cell.angle_beta   90.00
_cell.angle_gamma   90.00
#
_symmetry.space_group_name_H-M   'P 1'
#
loop_
_entity.id
_entity.type
_entity.pdbx_description
1 polymer ?
#
loop_
_entity_poly.entity_id
_entity_poly.type
_entity_poly.pdbx_seq_one_letter_code
_entity_poly.pdbx_strand_id
1 'polypeptide(L)'
;SRGLGDVYKRQRLYRNEGYYMSTAKMVFHGSDIEKICEVYQLKSEEIVKFGANVNPLGLSEHVKEQLAGRLDILSSYPDRDYTSLRSTISEYCNIPAEFILPGNGSSELIALLIQERNPKHTLILGPTYSEYSRELSFSGSTQEYYHLREEDNFVLDVDDFCRTLDGKYDFLILCNPNNPTSSAISINDLRRIVSFCNERNIFVMIDETYVEFAPDINEITAVSLTREFTNLMILRGVSKFYAAPGMRLGYGITGNLEFLKKMKEKQ
;
A
#
# COMPACT_ATOMS: atom_id res chain seq x y z
N SER A 1 -18.77 10.36 -16.67
CA SER A 1 -18.25 9.56 -15.56
C SER A 1 -18.92 8.20 -15.59
N ARG A 2 -18.22 7.17 -16.03
CA ARG A 2 -18.71 5.79 -16.01
C ARG A 2 -18.01 5.12 -14.85
N GLY A 3 -18.73 4.92 -13.74
CA GLY A 3 -18.21 4.44 -12.48
C GLY A 3 -17.79 2.97 -12.48
N LEU A 4 -17.11 2.55 -11.44
CA LEU A 4 -16.65 1.19 -11.10
C LEU A 4 -17.74 0.08 -11.29
N GLY A 5 -19.02 0.41 -11.28
CA GLY A 5 -20.12 -0.49 -11.60
C GLY A 5 -20.05 -1.10 -13.01
N ASP A 6 -19.35 -0.47 -13.95
CA ASP A 6 -19.22 -0.94 -15.33
C ASP A 6 -18.19 -2.08 -15.46
N VAL A 7 -17.18 -2.13 -14.58
CA VAL A 7 -16.19 -3.21 -14.55
C VAL A 7 -16.86 -4.52 -14.06
N TYR A 8 -17.73 -4.43 -13.05
CA TYR A 8 -18.51 -5.58 -12.58
C TYR A 8 -19.62 -5.99 -13.55
N LYS A 9 -20.23 -5.05 -14.29
CA LYS A 9 -21.26 -5.37 -15.31
C LYS A 9 -20.65 -6.04 -16.54
N ARG A 10 -19.47 -5.67 -16.98
CA ARG A 10 -18.78 -6.35 -18.10
C ARG A 10 -18.44 -7.79 -17.79
N GLN A 11 -18.10 -8.12 -16.57
CA GLN A 11 -17.94 -9.52 -16.14
C GLN A 11 -19.24 -10.33 -16.20
N ARG A 12 -20.43 -9.68 -16.18
CA ARG A 12 -21.73 -10.35 -16.35
C ARG A 12 -22.16 -10.51 -17.81
N LEU A 13 -21.75 -9.64 -18.72
CA LEU A 13 -22.17 -9.66 -20.13
C LEU A 13 -21.51 -10.76 -20.96
N TYR A 14 -20.32 -11.26 -20.56
CA TYR A 14 -19.66 -12.39 -21.22
C TYR A 14 -20.22 -13.76 -20.81
N ARG A 15 -21.30 -13.84 -20.07
CA ARG A 15 -21.94 -15.09 -19.63
C ARG A 15 -22.86 -15.76 -20.66
N ASN A 16 -23.11 -15.15 -21.82
CA ASN A 16 -24.16 -15.62 -22.73
C ASN A 16 -23.70 -16.21 -24.07
N GLU A 17 -22.40 -16.40 -24.30
CA GLU A 17 -21.94 -17.12 -25.49
C GLU A 17 -21.03 -18.28 -25.08
N GLY A 18 -21.63 -19.43 -24.93
CA GLY A 18 -21.19 -20.79 -25.26
C GLY A 18 -19.79 -21.31 -24.94
N TYR A 19 -19.02 -20.73 -24.00
CA TYR A 19 -17.80 -21.34 -23.49
C TYR A 19 -17.98 -21.85 -22.06
N TYR A 20 -18.17 -23.14 -21.91
CA TYR A 20 -18.06 -23.84 -20.63
C TYR A 20 -16.59 -23.81 -20.18
N MET A 21 -16.18 -22.74 -19.49
CA MET A 21 -14.98 -22.75 -18.66
C MET A 21 -15.36 -23.14 -17.24
N SER A 22 -14.61 -24.05 -16.66
CA SER A 22 -14.75 -24.55 -15.31
C SER A 22 -14.94 -23.41 -14.30
N THR A 23 -15.85 -23.58 -13.34
CA THR A 23 -16.30 -22.60 -12.34
C THR A 23 -15.28 -22.27 -11.23
N ALA A 24 -14.01 -22.56 -11.42
CA ALA A 24 -12.95 -22.02 -10.57
C ALA A 24 -12.78 -20.54 -10.95
N LYS A 25 -13.15 -19.60 -10.06
CA LYS A 25 -12.81 -18.19 -10.20
C LYS A 25 -11.29 -18.09 -10.35
N MET A 26 -10.80 -17.89 -11.59
CA MET A 26 -9.40 -17.52 -11.79
C MET A 26 -9.20 -16.12 -11.19
N VAL A 27 -8.70 -16.05 -9.97
CA VAL A 27 -8.28 -14.80 -9.34
C VAL A 27 -6.86 -14.54 -9.80
N PHE A 28 -6.68 -13.62 -10.74
CA PHE A 28 -5.37 -13.11 -11.13
C PHE A 28 -5.33 -11.60 -11.00
N HIS A 29 -4.15 -11.07 -10.70
CA HIS A 29 -3.94 -9.63 -10.58
C HIS A 29 -3.99 -8.98 -11.97
N GLY A 30 -4.60 -7.78 -12.08
CA GLY A 30 -4.75 -7.07 -13.37
C GLY A 30 -3.44 -6.66 -14.05
N SER A 31 -2.29 -6.81 -13.37
CA SER A 31 -0.94 -6.61 -13.93
C SER A 31 -0.30 -7.90 -14.46
N ASP A 32 -0.96 -9.06 -14.31
CA ASP A 32 -0.46 -10.36 -14.77
C ASP A 32 -0.75 -10.54 -16.27
N ILE A 33 0.00 -9.82 -17.09
CA ILE A 33 -0.21 -9.73 -18.54
C ILE A 33 -0.03 -11.09 -19.22
N GLU A 34 0.94 -11.88 -18.79
CA GLU A 34 1.21 -13.22 -19.37
C GLU A 34 -0.01 -14.11 -19.22
N LYS A 35 -0.60 -14.12 -18.02
CA LYS A 35 -1.80 -14.92 -17.74
C LYS A 35 -3.05 -14.38 -18.44
N ILE A 36 -3.17 -13.07 -18.60
CA ILE A 36 -4.23 -12.45 -19.39
C ILE A 36 -4.10 -12.87 -20.86
N CYS A 37 -2.89 -12.81 -21.43
CA CYS A 37 -2.62 -13.27 -22.80
C CYS A 37 -2.99 -14.74 -22.99
N GLU A 38 -2.64 -15.60 -22.04
CA GLU A 38 -2.95 -17.02 -22.07
C GLU A 38 -4.47 -17.27 -22.04
N VAL A 39 -5.15 -16.68 -21.05
CA VAL A 39 -6.59 -16.90 -20.81
C VAL A 39 -7.45 -16.37 -21.94
N TYR A 40 -7.13 -15.19 -22.47
CA TYR A 40 -7.92 -14.53 -23.52
C TYR A 40 -7.35 -14.71 -24.92
N GLN A 41 -6.26 -15.46 -25.08
CA GLN A 41 -5.58 -15.71 -26.36
C GLN A 41 -5.23 -14.42 -27.12
N LEU A 42 -4.79 -13.40 -26.36
CA LEU A 42 -4.37 -12.09 -26.89
C LEU A 42 -2.85 -11.99 -26.94
N LYS A 43 -2.34 -11.13 -27.82
CA LYS A 43 -0.93 -10.73 -27.81
C LYS A 43 -0.73 -9.58 -26.84
N SER A 44 0.43 -9.50 -26.21
CA SER A 44 0.72 -8.44 -25.22
C SER A 44 0.61 -7.02 -25.79
N GLU A 45 0.87 -6.87 -27.10
CA GLU A 45 0.74 -5.59 -27.82
C GLU A 45 -0.72 -5.13 -28.01
N GLU A 46 -1.68 -6.06 -27.91
CA GLU A 46 -3.12 -5.78 -28.05
C GLU A 46 -3.74 -5.34 -26.72
N ILE A 47 -2.97 -5.39 -25.60
CA ILE A 47 -3.48 -5.11 -24.26
C ILE A 47 -3.13 -3.69 -23.84
N VAL A 48 -4.16 -2.87 -23.59
CA VAL A 48 -4.01 -1.55 -22.98
C VAL A 48 -4.03 -1.70 -21.45
N LYS A 49 -2.92 -1.35 -20.79
CA LYS A 49 -2.70 -1.60 -19.37
C LYS A 49 -3.24 -0.47 -18.49
N PHE A 50 -4.35 -0.70 -17.81
CA PHE A 50 -4.93 0.24 -16.84
C PHE A 50 -4.93 -0.31 -15.38
N GLY A 51 -4.41 -1.52 -15.16
CA GLY A 51 -4.56 -2.24 -13.88
C GLY A 51 -3.41 -2.03 -12.88
N ALA A 52 -2.25 -1.59 -13.32
CA ALA A 52 -1.05 -1.55 -12.47
C ALA A 52 -0.84 -0.23 -11.71
N ASN A 53 -1.51 0.86 -12.13
CA ASN A 53 -1.37 2.23 -11.57
C ASN A 53 0.09 2.69 -11.47
N VAL A 54 0.93 2.28 -12.40
CA VAL A 54 2.33 2.70 -12.50
C VAL A 54 2.39 3.98 -13.32
N ASN A 55 3.25 4.92 -12.96
CA ASN A 55 3.45 6.16 -13.70
C ASN A 55 3.69 5.86 -15.19
N PRO A 56 2.82 6.35 -16.08
CA PRO A 56 2.90 6.05 -17.52
C PRO A 56 4.13 6.66 -18.20
N LEU A 57 4.80 7.64 -17.59
CA LEU A 57 6.04 8.21 -18.11
C LEU A 57 7.22 7.23 -18.02
N GLY A 58 7.06 6.14 -17.24
CA GLY A 58 8.11 5.14 -17.05
C GLY A 58 9.25 5.61 -16.16
N LEU A 59 10.28 4.77 -16.08
CA LEU A 59 11.50 5.06 -15.32
C LEU A 59 12.26 6.20 -15.99
N SER A 60 12.70 7.22 -15.24
CA SER A 60 13.42 8.37 -15.80
C SER A 60 14.74 7.96 -16.44
N GLU A 61 15.16 8.67 -17.51
CA GLU A 61 16.42 8.38 -18.21
C GLU A 61 17.61 8.48 -17.26
N HIS A 62 17.62 9.48 -16.37
CA HIS A 62 18.68 9.62 -15.37
C HIS A 62 18.81 8.36 -14.49
N VAL A 63 17.71 7.79 -14.01
CA VAL A 63 17.74 6.55 -13.21
C VAL A 63 18.23 5.37 -14.03
N LYS A 64 17.83 5.26 -15.32
CA LYS A 64 18.33 4.21 -16.23
C LYS A 64 19.83 4.29 -16.41
N GLU A 65 20.38 5.50 -16.64
CA GLU A 65 21.81 5.74 -16.78
C GLU A 65 22.58 5.38 -15.50
N GLN A 66 22.07 5.80 -14.34
CA GLN A 66 22.68 5.49 -13.04
C GLN A 66 22.70 3.97 -12.75
N LEU A 67 21.63 3.26 -13.10
CA LEU A 67 21.59 1.81 -12.95
C LEU A 67 22.56 1.12 -13.90
N ALA A 68 22.59 1.52 -15.19
CA ALA A 68 23.51 0.96 -16.18
C ALA A 68 24.98 1.17 -15.79
N GLY A 69 25.31 2.34 -15.23
CA GLY A 69 26.68 2.67 -14.78
C GLY A 69 27.11 1.97 -13.48
N ARG A 70 26.24 1.21 -12.82
CA ARG A 70 26.49 0.57 -11.51
C ARG A 70 26.25 -0.92 -11.48
N LEU A 71 26.24 -1.59 -12.63
CA LEU A 71 25.98 -3.04 -12.70
C LEU A 71 27.00 -3.89 -11.94
N ASP A 72 28.22 -3.37 -11.73
CA ASP A 72 29.25 -4.07 -10.95
C ASP A 72 28.87 -4.37 -9.51
N ILE A 73 27.89 -3.63 -8.95
CA ILE A 73 27.38 -3.92 -7.61
C ILE A 73 26.74 -5.31 -7.48
N LEU A 74 26.29 -5.89 -8.61
CA LEU A 74 25.68 -7.22 -8.64
C LEU A 74 26.68 -8.35 -8.32
N SER A 75 27.98 -8.08 -8.40
CA SER A 75 29.03 -9.04 -8.05
C SER A 75 29.37 -9.06 -6.56
N SER A 76 28.72 -8.22 -5.74
CA SER A 76 28.95 -8.10 -4.30
C SER A 76 27.68 -8.31 -3.50
N TYR A 77 27.81 -8.86 -2.29
CA TYR A 77 26.66 -8.91 -1.37
C TYR A 77 26.28 -7.50 -0.93
N PRO A 78 24.98 -7.20 -0.82
CA PRO A 78 24.51 -5.91 -0.33
C PRO A 78 24.83 -5.73 1.16
N ASP A 79 24.86 -4.46 1.59
CA ASP A 79 24.90 -4.11 3.01
C ASP A 79 23.64 -4.62 3.73
N ARG A 80 23.81 -5.51 4.70
CA ARG A 80 22.71 -6.13 5.46
C ARG A 80 21.90 -5.13 6.29
N ASP A 81 22.52 -4.03 6.68
CA ASP A 81 21.88 -3.00 7.50
C ASP A 81 21.26 -1.87 6.64
N TYR A 82 21.43 -1.94 5.31
CA TYR A 82 20.94 -0.92 4.38
C TYR A 82 21.34 0.50 4.78
N THR A 83 22.55 0.69 5.31
CA THR A 83 23.02 1.94 5.92
C THR A 83 22.86 3.13 4.97
N SER A 84 23.41 3.01 3.76
CA SER A 84 23.33 4.07 2.75
C SER A 84 21.90 4.33 2.30
N LEU A 85 21.10 3.28 2.06
CA LEU A 85 19.70 3.40 1.65
C LEU A 85 18.86 4.09 2.74
N ARG A 86 19.02 3.68 4.00
CA ARG A 86 18.34 4.29 5.14
C ARG A 86 18.72 5.76 5.33
N SER A 87 19.98 6.12 5.12
CA SER A 87 20.43 7.52 5.14
C SER A 87 19.73 8.35 4.07
N THR A 88 19.69 7.84 2.83
CA THR A 88 19.02 8.54 1.72
C THR A 88 17.51 8.72 1.96
N ILE A 89 16.83 7.67 2.46
CA ILE A 89 15.40 7.76 2.81
C ILE A 89 15.19 8.72 3.98
N SER A 90 16.09 8.73 4.96
CA SER A 90 16.07 9.64 6.10
C SER A 90 16.12 11.10 5.66
N GLU A 91 17.02 11.43 4.74
CA GLU A 91 17.11 12.77 4.15
C GLU A 91 15.83 13.12 3.36
N TYR A 92 15.36 12.20 2.50
CA TYR A 92 14.16 12.40 1.69
C TYR A 92 12.90 12.62 2.53
N CYS A 93 12.73 11.84 3.59
CA CYS A 93 11.56 11.89 4.46
C CYS A 93 11.73 12.86 5.64
N ASN A 94 12.91 13.44 5.83
CA ASN A 94 13.27 14.28 6.98
C ASN A 94 12.94 13.61 8.32
N ILE A 95 13.39 12.36 8.53
CA ILE A 95 13.18 11.58 9.76
C ILE A 95 14.47 10.83 10.14
N PRO A 96 14.62 10.39 11.41
CA PRO A 96 15.76 9.58 11.82
C PRO A 96 15.88 8.27 11.02
N ALA A 97 17.12 7.90 10.62
CA ALA A 97 17.38 6.69 9.86
C ALA A 97 17.02 5.40 10.63
N GLU A 98 17.05 5.44 11.96
CA GLU A 98 16.61 4.33 12.83
C GLU A 98 15.11 4.06 12.79
N PHE A 99 14.29 4.98 12.28
CA PHE A 99 12.84 4.79 12.10
C PHE A 99 12.51 4.00 10.83
N ILE A 100 13.51 3.72 9.97
CA ILE A 100 13.31 3.18 8.63
C ILE A 100 13.66 1.70 8.58
N LEU A 101 12.74 0.90 8.03
CA LEU A 101 12.94 -0.50 7.67
C LEU A 101 12.72 -0.67 6.17
N PRO A 102 13.78 -0.86 5.34
CA PRO A 102 13.62 -1.24 3.94
C PRO A 102 13.06 -2.65 3.80
N GLY A 103 12.37 -2.92 2.69
CA GLY A 103 11.83 -4.24 2.38
C GLY A 103 11.73 -4.50 0.88
N ASN A 104 11.44 -5.75 0.52
CA ASN A 104 11.30 -6.22 -0.86
C ASN A 104 9.92 -5.80 -1.44
N GLY A 105 9.72 -4.50 -1.58
CA GLY A 105 8.45 -3.84 -1.86
C GLY A 105 7.60 -3.66 -0.61
N SER A 106 6.56 -2.83 -0.68
CA SER A 106 5.63 -2.61 0.42
C SER A 106 4.86 -3.88 0.82
N SER A 107 4.70 -4.82 -0.11
CA SER A 107 3.98 -6.08 0.15
C SER A 107 4.67 -6.95 1.22
N GLU A 108 6.00 -7.05 1.21
CA GLU A 108 6.74 -7.74 2.28
C GLU A 108 6.50 -7.07 3.63
N LEU A 109 6.55 -5.75 3.66
CA LEU A 109 6.37 -4.97 4.89
C LEU A 109 4.94 -5.08 5.44
N ILE A 110 3.92 -5.13 4.57
CA ILE A 110 2.53 -5.40 4.97
C ILE A 110 2.45 -6.77 5.66
N ALA A 111 3.02 -7.80 5.04
CA ALA A 111 3.00 -9.15 5.59
C ALA A 111 3.73 -9.23 6.94
N LEU A 112 4.95 -8.68 7.02
CA LEU A 112 5.75 -8.67 8.26
C LEU A 112 5.05 -7.89 9.38
N LEU A 113 4.45 -6.74 9.06
CA LEU A 113 3.72 -5.92 10.03
C LEU A 113 2.53 -6.69 10.60
N ILE A 114 1.72 -7.29 9.73
CA ILE A 114 0.55 -8.09 10.16
C ILE A 114 0.99 -9.30 10.98
N GLN A 115 2.05 -10.01 10.58
CA GLN A 115 2.59 -11.14 11.33
C GLN A 115 3.13 -10.74 12.71
N GLU A 116 3.80 -9.58 12.82
CA GLU A 116 4.33 -9.12 14.10
C GLU A 116 3.22 -8.59 15.01
N ARG A 117 2.26 -7.84 14.47
CA ARG A 117 1.11 -7.33 15.23
C ARG A 117 0.15 -8.43 15.64
N ASN A 118 -0.02 -9.45 14.79
CA ASN A 118 -0.97 -10.55 14.96
C ASN A 118 -2.36 -10.05 15.41
N PRO A 119 -2.98 -9.13 14.64
CA PRO A 119 -4.20 -8.45 15.04
C PRO A 119 -5.37 -9.44 15.17
N LYS A 120 -6.30 -9.16 16.09
CA LYS A 120 -7.50 -9.96 16.28
C LYS A 120 -8.70 -9.36 15.56
N HIS A 121 -8.82 -8.04 15.62
CA HIS A 121 -9.95 -7.31 15.02
C HIS A 121 -9.41 -6.10 14.26
N THR A 122 -9.47 -6.17 12.93
CA THR A 122 -8.97 -5.12 12.05
C THR A 122 -10.12 -4.34 11.42
N LEU A 123 -10.06 -3.00 11.50
CA LEU A 123 -10.88 -2.11 10.66
C LEU A 123 -10.07 -1.68 9.44
N ILE A 124 -10.68 -1.74 8.27
CA ILE A 124 -10.09 -1.32 6.99
C ILE A 124 -10.95 -0.19 6.41
N LEU A 125 -10.33 0.94 6.06
CA LEU A 125 -11.00 1.99 5.30
C LEU A 125 -11.17 1.55 3.84
N GLY A 126 -12.40 1.36 3.40
CA GLY A 126 -12.72 0.82 2.07
C GLY A 126 -13.67 1.72 1.25
N PRO A 127 -13.77 1.47 -0.07
CA PRO A 127 -13.03 0.45 -0.82
C PRO A 127 -11.55 0.76 -0.92
N THR A 128 -10.69 -0.28 -0.83
CA THR A 128 -9.24 -0.10 -0.87
C THR A 128 -8.51 -1.29 -1.51
N TYR A 129 -7.19 -1.30 -1.42
CA TYR A 129 -6.33 -2.33 -2.02
C TYR A 129 -6.57 -3.70 -1.38
N SER A 130 -6.82 -4.71 -2.20
CA SER A 130 -7.27 -6.05 -1.76
C SER A 130 -6.20 -6.87 -1.02
N GLU A 131 -4.92 -6.55 -1.17
CA GLU A 131 -3.84 -7.30 -0.52
C GLU A 131 -3.87 -7.16 1.01
N TYR A 132 -4.41 -6.07 1.56
CA TYR A 132 -4.56 -5.95 3.02
C TYR A 132 -5.45 -7.06 3.58
N SER A 133 -6.62 -7.24 2.96
CA SER A 133 -7.55 -8.30 3.35
C SER A 133 -6.96 -9.70 3.14
N ARG A 134 -6.21 -9.88 2.04
CA ARG A 134 -5.52 -11.14 1.75
C ARG A 134 -4.50 -11.47 2.83
N GLU A 135 -3.60 -10.54 3.18
CA GLU A 135 -2.58 -10.78 4.20
C GLU A 135 -3.21 -11.01 5.60
N LEU A 136 -4.25 -10.26 5.95
CA LEU A 136 -4.99 -10.48 7.19
C LEU A 136 -5.66 -11.85 7.25
N SER A 137 -6.10 -12.41 6.12
CA SER A 137 -6.71 -13.75 6.08
C SER A 137 -5.75 -14.85 6.52
N PHE A 138 -4.44 -14.66 6.33
CA PHE A 138 -3.41 -15.59 6.80
C PHE A 138 -3.14 -15.48 8.31
N SER A 139 -3.43 -14.35 8.93
CA SER A 139 -3.26 -14.15 10.38
C SER A 139 -4.47 -14.63 11.19
N GLY A 140 -5.60 -14.93 10.56
CA GLY A 140 -6.85 -15.26 11.23
C GLY A 140 -7.55 -14.06 11.89
N SER A 141 -7.18 -12.83 11.52
CA SER A 141 -7.83 -11.61 11.98
C SER A 141 -9.28 -11.51 11.48
N THR A 142 -10.19 -11.11 12.35
CA THR A 142 -11.53 -10.67 11.93
C THR A 142 -11.41 -9.32 11.26
N GLN A 143 -11.99 -9.19 10.07
CA GLN A 143 -11.87 -7.98 9.24
C GLN A 143 -13.23 -7.33 9.07
N GLU A 144 -13.29 -6.04 9.30
CA GLU A 144 -14.45 -5.20 9.02
C GLU A 144 -14.04 -3.99 8.18
N TYR A 145 -14.99 -3.45 7.42
CA TYR A 145 -14.75 -2.30 6.56
C TYR A 145 -15.60 -1.11 6.99
N TYR A 146 -14.98 0.05 7.11
CA TYR A 146 -15.67 1.32 7.04
C TYR A 146 -15.72 1.75 5.58
N HIS A 147 -16.91 1.84 4.99
CA HIS A 147 -17.07 2.13 3.57
C HIS A 147 -17.21 3.62 3.31
N LEU A 148 -16.26 4.17 2.56
CA LEU A 148 -16.41 5.49 1.94
C LEU A 148 -17.55 5.44 0.91
N ARG A 149 -18.34 6.50 0.82
CA ARG A 149 -19.55 6.54 -0.01
C ARG A 149 -19.33 7.37 -1.26
N GLU A 150 -19.91 6.92 -2.38
CA GLU A 150 -19.83 7.63 -3.66
C GLU A 150 -20.57 8.98 -3.61
N GLU A 151 -21.70 9.03 -2.89
CA GLU A 151 -22.48 10.27 -2.69
C GLU A 151 -21.69 11.37 -1.96
N ASP A 152 -20.70 11.00 -1.15
CA ASP A 152 -19.78 11.90 -0.45
C ASP A 152 -18.46 12.09 -1.21
N ASN A 153 -18.40 11.70 -2.50
CA ASN A 153 -17.18 11.70 -3.31
C ASN A 153 -16.01 10.95 -2.66
N PHE A 154 -16.30 9.90 -1.91
CA PHE A 154 -15.34 9.10 -1.15
C PHE A 154 -14.50 9.92 -0.16
N VAL A 155 -15.01 11.05 0.31
CA VAL A 155 -14.39 11.85 1.37
C VAL A 155 -14.74 11.23 2.72
N LEU A 156 -13.75 11.12 3.61
CA LEU A 156 -13.91 10.56 4.94
C LEU A 156 -14.55 11.58 5.89
N ASP A 157 -15.68 11.21 6.51
CA ASP A 157 -16.16 11.88 7.73
C ASP A 157 -15.38 11.35 8.93
N VAL A 158 -14.43 12.13 9.40
CA VAL A 158 -13.51 11.73 10.47
C VAL A 158 -14.23 11.56 11.80
N ASP A 159 -15.26 12.36 12.08
CA ASP A 159 -16.00 12.26 13.33
C ASP A 159 -16.85 11.00 13.37
N ASP A 160 -17.48 10.63 12.27
CA ASP A 160 -18.21 9.38 12.13
C ASP A 160 -17.26 8.18 12.17
N PHE A 161 -16.14 8.28 11.48
CA PHE A 161 -15.12 7.23 11.46
C PHE A 161 -14.56 6.95 12.86
N CYS A 162 -14.21 7.99 13.61
CA CYS A 162 -13.70 7.84 14.98
C CYS A 162 -14.77 7.21 15.91
N ARG A 163 -16.06 7.50 15.72
CA ARG A 163 -17.12 6.84 16.47
C ARG A 163 -17.21 5.35 16.18
N THR A 164 -16.86 4.93 14.96
CA THR A 164 -16.83 3.51 14.57
C THR A 164 -15.70 2.73 15.24
N LEU A 165 -14.59 3.43 15.59
CA LEU A 165 -13.43 2.87 16.31
C LEU A 165 -13.74 2.71 17.82
N ASP A 166 -14.71 1.89 18.16
CA ASP A 166 -15.31 1.75 19.50
C ASP A 166 -14.52 0.88 20.50
N GLY A 167 -13.26 0.62 20.22
CA GLY A 167 -12.39 -0.17 21.09
C GLY A 167 -12.44 -1.68 20.91
N LYS A 168 -13.26 -2.20 19.99
CA LYS A 168 -13.21 -3.63 19.61
C LYS A 168 -12.05 -3.96 18.67
N TYR A 169 -11.54 -2.95 17.96
CA TYR A 169 -10.42 -3.09 17.04
C TYR A 169 -9.09 -2.92 17.76
N ASP A 170 -8.08 -3.66 17.32
CA ASP A 170 -6.68 -3.56 17.76
C ASP A 170 -5.76 -3.14 16.61
N PHE A 171 -6.30 -3.08 15.37
CA PHE A 171 -5.57 -2.67 14.19
C PHE A 171 -6.45 -1.88 13.21
N LEU A 172 -5.88 -0.83 12.64
CA LEU A 172 -6.49 0.02 11.62
C LEU A 172 -5.61 0.07 10.38
N ILE A 173 -6.19 -0.10 9.20
CA ILE A 173 -5.50 0.06 7.91
C ILE A 173 -6.12 1.21 7.13
N LEU A 174 -5.27 2.16 6.75
CA LEU A 174 -5.57 3.28 5.87
C LEU A 174 -4.67 3.25 4.64
N CYS A 175 -5.18 3.61 3.47
CA CYS A 175 -4.40 3.91 2.27
C CYS A 175 -4.55 5.40 1.96
N ASN A 176 -3.46 6.15 1.92
CA ASN A 176 -3.50 7.60 1.77
C ASN A 176 -2.38 8.16 0.86
N PRO A 177 -2.67 8.64 -0.35
CA PRO A 177 -3.98 8.64 -1.03
C PRO A 177 -4.55 7.24 -1.27
N ASN A 178 -5.88 7.12 -1.24
CA ASN A 178 -6.52 5.82 -1.33
C ASN A 178 -6.56 5.27 -2.77
N ASN A 179 -6.28 4.00 -2.91
CA ASN A 179 -6.51 3.22 -4.12
C ASN A 179 -7.74 2.33 -3.91
N PRO A 180 -8.88 2.49 -4.67
CA PRO A 180 -8.94 3.12 -5.99
C PRO A 180 -9.55 4.52 -6.04
N THR A 181 -9.97 5.12 -4.93
CA THR A 181 -10.81 6.34 -4.94
C THR A 181 -10.04 7.62 -5.22
N SER A 182 -8.72 7.61 -5.08
CA SER A 182 -7.82 8.77 -5.16
C SER A 182 -8.10 9.85 -4.10
N SER A 183 -9.02 9.60 -3.18
CA SER A 183 -9.27 10.50 -2.05
C SER A 183 -8.08 10.51 -1.09
N ALA A 184 -7.83 11.64 -0.45
CA ALA A 184 -6.78 11.78 0.54
C ALA A 184 -7.33 12.37 1.84
N ILE A 185 -6.76 11.92 2.95
CA ILE A 185 -7.03 12.42 4.30
C ILE A 185 -5.93 13.43 4.64
N SER A 186 -6.34 14.60 5.16
CA SER A 186 -5.39 15.64 5.54
C SER A 186 -4.50 15.21 6.71
N ILE A 187 -3.29 15.80 6.83
CA ILE A 187 -2.39 15.56 7.97
C ILE A 187 -3.06 15.87 9.32
N ASN A 188 -3.92 16.87 9.37
CA ASN A 188 -4.64 17.24 10.59
C ASN A 188 -5.67 16.15 10.97
N ASP A 189 -6.38 15.62 10.00
CA ASP A 189 -7.35 14.53 10.21
C ASP A 189 -6.63 13.21 10.53
N LEU A 190 -5.52 12.91 9.85
CA LEU A 190 -4.68 11.75 10.18
C LEU A 190 -4.17 11.84 11.64
N ARG A 191 -3.74 13.04 12.09
CA ARG A 191 -3.34 13.25 13.48
C ARG A 191 -4.47 12.96 14.46
N ARG A 192 -5.69 13.42 14.17
CA ARG A 192 -6.89 13.15 14.98
C ARG A 192 -7.17 11.65 15.08
N ILE A 193 -7.14 10.96 13.94
CA ILE A 193 -7.38 9.50 13.88
C ILE A 193 -6.31 8.74 14.65
N VAL A 194 -5.02 9.04 14.42
CA VAL A 194 -3.90 8.35 15.07
C VAL A 194 -3.90 8.60 16.59
N SER A 195 -4.16 9.82 17.02
CA SER A 195 -4.31 10.15 18.46
C SER A 195 -5.46 9.38 19.10
N PHE A 196 -6.64 9.36 18.44
CA PHE A 196 -7.80 8.59 18.89
C PHE A 196 -7.50 7.10 19.03
N CYS A 197 -6.78 6.55 18.04
CA CYS A 197 -6.32 5.15 18.06
C CYS A 197 -5.29 4.89 19.18
N ASN A 198 -4.38 5.84 19.43
CA ASN A 198 -3.37 5.73 20.47
C ASN A 198 -3.98 5.61 21.87
N GLU A 199 -4.99 6.41 22.16
CA GLU A 199 -5.74 6.36 23.43
C GLU A 199 -6.45 5.01 23.67
N ARG A 200 -6.70 4.24 22.59
CA ARG A 200 -7.42 2.96 22.60
C ARG A 200 -6.54 1.73 22.33
N ASN A 201 -5.22 1.94 22.27
CA ASN A 201 -4.25 0.89 21.95
C ASN A 201 -4.47 0.25 20.57
N ILE A 202 -5.05 0.98 19.62
CA ILE A 202 -5.19 0.55 18.23
C ILE A 202 -3.93 0.93 17.48
N PHE A 203 -3.28 -0.04 16.83
CA PHE A 203 -2.15 0.23 15.97
C PHE A 203 -2.62 0.62 14.57
N VAL A 204 -1.98 1.61 13.96
CA VAL A 204 -2.38 2.16 12.67
C VAL A 204 -1.30 1.87 11.62
N MET A 205 -1.68 1.25 10.52
CA MET A 205 -0.87 1.17 9.31
C MET A 205 -1.44 2.17 8.28
N ILE A 206 -0.58 3.04 7.76
CA ILE A 206 -0.94 3.94 6.67
C ILE A 206 -0.07 3.61 5.47
N ASP A 207 -0.69 3.16 4.38
CA ASP A 207 -0.01 2.93 3.11
C ASP A 207 -0.01 4.22 2.28
N GLU A 208 1.16 4.82 2.14
CA GLU A 208 1.42 6.03 1.37
C GLU A 208 2.08 5.74 0.01
N THR A 209 1.84 4.56 -0.58
CA THR A 209 2.42 4.17 -1.88
C THR A 209 2.14 5.17 -3.02
N TYR A 210 1.10 6.00 -2.88
CA TYR A 210 0.69 6.99 -3.88
C TYR A 210 0.95 8.44 -3.45
N VAL A 211 1.61 8.67 -2.33
CA VAL A 211 1.75 10.02 -1.75
C VAL A 211 2.48 11.01 -2.66
N GLU A 212 3.45 10.54 -3.45
CA GLU A 212 4.22 11.36 -4.37
C GLU A 212 3.39 11.90 -5.55
N PHE A 213 2.19 11.38 -5.80
CA PHE A 213 1.26 11.93 -6.81
C PHE A 213 0.47 13.14 -6.29
N ALA A 214 0.53 13.45 -5.01
CA ALA A 214 -0.14 14.62 -4.45
C ALA A 214 0.52 15.93 -4.91
N PRO A 215 -0.27 17.00 -5.13
CA PRO A 215 0.27 18.32 -5.44
C PRO A 215 1.19 18.87 -4.31
N ASP A 216 0.83 18.64 -3.05
CA ASP A 216 1.66 18.89 -1.88
C ASP A 216 1.61 17.67 -0.94
N ILE A 217 2.74 17.01 -0.85
CA ILE A 217 2.90 15.83 0.02
C ILE A 217 2.70 16.20 1.50
N ASN A 218 3.11 17.39 1.92
CA ASN A 218 3.08 17.80 3.31
C ASN A 218 1.66 17.95 3.85
N GLU A 219 0.68 18.18 2.98
CA GLU A 219 -0.72 18.29 3.39
C GLU A 219 -1.35 16.95 3.77
N ILE A 220 -0.77 15.83 3.31
CA ILE A 220 -1.41 14.51 3.42
C ILE A 220 -0.51 13.42 4.01
N THR A 221 0.82 13.63 4.10
CA THR A 221 1.71 12.61 4.68
C THR A 221 1.64 12.57 6.20
N ALA A 222 1.60 11.36 6.75
CA ALA A 222 1.66 11.12 8.18
C ALA A 222 3.09 10.88 8.70
N VAL A 223 4.12 11.01 7.85
CA VAL A 223 5.51 10.69 8.23
C VAL A 223 5.96 11.46 9.48
N SER A 224 5.64 12.76 9.60
CA SER A 224 5.99 13.56 10.78
C SER A 224 5.35 13.03 12.07
N LEU A 225 4.18 12.38 11.99
CA LEU A 225 3.48 11.83 13.15
C LEU A 225 4.22 10.65 13.79
N THR A 226 5.13 9.99 13.06
CA THR A 226 5.95 8.90 13.62
C THR A 226 6.92 9.34 14.70
N ARG A 227 7.18 10.66 14.82
CA ARG A 227 7.96 11.24 15.92
C ARG A 227 7.15 11.39 17.22
N GLU A 228 5.83 11.40 17.10
CA GLU A 228 4.90 11.68 18.20
C GLU A 228 4.18 10.40 18.66
N PHE A 229 3.90 9.49 17.73
CA PHE A 229 3.07 8.33 17.99
C PHE A 229 3.85 7.04 17.71
N THR A 230 3.85 6.11 18.69
CA THR A 230 4.47 4.78 18.57
C THR A 230 3.51 3.69 18.10
N ASN A 231 2.21 3.99 18.01
CA ASN A 231 1.17 3.11 17.50
C ASN A 231 0.96 3.26 15.99
N LEU A 232 1.94 3.77 15.24
CA LEU A 232 1.83 4.13 13.83
C LEU A 232 2.99 3.53 13.03
N MET A 233 2.70 2.97 11.86
CA MET A 233 3.69 2.65 10.83
C MET A 233 3.19 3.12 9.46
N ILE A 234 4.05 3.86 8.75
CA ILE A 234 3.83 4.32 7.38
C ILE A 234 4.54 3.36 6.44
N LEU A 235 3.91 3.01 5.33
CA LEU A 235 4.52 2.24 4.25
C LEU A 235 4.64 3.08 2.98
N ARG A 236 5.78 3.02 2.31
CA ARG A 236 6.04 3.68 1.03
C ARG A 236 6.78 2.74 0.08
N GLY A 237 6.81 3.06 -1.21
CA GLY A 237 7.53 2.28 -2.18
C GLY A 237 7.78 3.02 -3.49
N VAL A 238 8.75 2.53 -4.27
CA VAL A 238 9.15 3.15 -5.54
C VAL A 238 8.37 2.61 -6.76
N SER A 239 7.43 1.71 -6.53
CA SER A 239 6.76 0.97 -7.61
C SER A 239 5.86 1.83 -8.49
N LYS A 240 5.24 2.87 -7.93
CA LYS A 240 4.16 3.62 -8.60
C LYS A 240 4.66 4.93 -9.19
N PHE A 241 4.94 5.93 -8.39
CA PHE A 241 5.38 7.24 -8.87
C PHE A 241 6.71 7.17 -9.64
N TYR A 242 7.70 6.46 -9.09
CA TYR A 242 9.01 6.30 -9.71
C TYR A 242 9.04 5.27 -10.83
N ALA A 243 7.90 4.64 -11.15
CA ALA A 243 7.77 3.64 -12.20
C ALA A 243 8.79 2.48 -12.13
N ALA A 244 9.15 2.07 -10.92
CA ALA A 244 10.16 1.06 -10.67
C ALA A 244 9.63 -0.21 -9.95
N PRO A 245 8.51 -0.84 -10.39
CA PRO A 245 7.94 -1.99 -9.70
C PRO A 245 8.89 -3.20 -9.68
N GLY A 246 9.75 -3.33 -10.70
CA GLY A 246 10.74 -4.42 -10.79
C GLY A 246 11.91 -4.30 -9.82
N MET A 247 12.19 -3.12 -9.25
CA MET A 247 13.24 -2.94 -8.24
C MET A 247 12.88 -3.60 -6.89
N ARG A 248 11.61 -3.87 -6.66
CA ARG A 248 11.12 -4.46 -5.41
C ARG A 248 11.59 -3.72 -4.15
N LEU A 249 11.58 -2.39 -4.18
CA LEU A 249 11.94 -1.55 -3.06
C LEU A 249 10.69 -0.90 -2.45
N GLY A 250 10.50 -1.15 -1.16
CA GLY A 250 9.60 -0.43 -0.27
C GLY A 250 10.29 -0.13 1.04
N TYR A 251 9.69 0.71 1.85
CA TYR A 251 10.19 1.01 3.19
C TYR A 251 9.05 1.34 4.14
N GLY A 252 9.22 0.91 5.38
CA GLY A 252 8.35 1.24 6.50
C GLY A 252 9.00 2.28 7.41
N ILE A 253 8.18 3.15 7.99
CA ILE A 253 8.60 4.23 8.87
C ILE A 253 7.79 4.16 10.16
N THR A 254 8.46 4.07 11.31
CA THR A 254 7.83 4.10 12.62
C THR A 254 8.79 4.62 13.69
N GLY A 255 8.28 5.37 14.65
CA GLY A 255 9.04 5.75 15.87
C GLY A 255 9.08 4.64 16.93
N ASN A 256 8.38 3.53 16.70
CA ASN A 256 8.40 2.38 17.60
C ASN A 256 9.61 1.46 17.31
N LEU A 257 10.75 1.80 17.89
CA LEU A 257 12.02 1.10 17.62
C LEU A 257 11.99 -0.36 18.08
N GLU A 258 11.26 -0.68 19.15
CA GLU A 258 11.12 -2.06 19.61
C GLU A 258 10.34 -2.91 18.60
N PHE A 259 9.23 -2.37 18.11
CA PHE A 259 8.42 -3.02 17.07
C PHE A 259 9.21 -3.21 15.77
N LEU A 260 9.93 -2.17 15.35
CA LEU A 260 10.77 -2.20 14.15
C LEU A 260 11.88 -3.25 14.25
N LYS A 261 12.50 -3.40 15.44
CA LYS A 261 13.50 -4.44 15.70
C LYS A 261 12.90 -5.83 15.53
N LYS A 262 11.71 -6.08 16.10
CA LYS A 262 11.01 -7.39 15.96
C LYS A 262 10.66 -7.70 14.51
N MET A 263 10.25 -6.70 13.73
CA MET A 263 10.02 -6.88 12.28
C MET A 263 11.32 -7.24 11.55
N LYS A 264 12.44 -6.56 11.87
CA LYS A 264 13.75 -6.85 11.27
C LYS A 264 14.24 -8.27 11.59
N GLU A 265 13.96 -8.79 12.78
CA GLU A 265 14.32 -10.17 13.17
C GLU A 265 13.54 -11.24 12.38
N LYS A 266 12.41 -10.89 11.79
CA LYS A 266 11.58 -11.77 10.93
C LYS A 266 11.89 -11.64 9.44
N GLN A 267 12.60 -10.61 9.04
CA GLN A 267 13.02 -10.35 7.66
C GLN A 267 14.21 -11.22 7.23
#